data_cefd1fa0ff4d1b4d90a67d81d2c5881e
#
_entry.id   cefd1fa0ff4d1b4d90a67d81d2c5881e
#
_cell.length_a   1.000
_cell.length_b   1.000
_cell.length_c   1.000
_cell.angle_alpha   90.00
_cell.angle_beta   90.00
_cell.angle_gamma   90.00
#
_symmetry.space_group_name_H-M   'P 1'
#
loop_
_entity.id
_entity.type
_entity.pdbx_description
1 polymer ?
#
loop_
_entity_poly.entity_id
_entity_poly.type
_entity_poly.pdbx_seq_one_letter_code
_entity_poly.pdbx_strand_id
1 'polypeptide(L)'
;LDYVAVECGANTERVWFVGYSGGSEFISQWFFPAYAERMAGGGFILFGGGDAPEEEGAAAFSGDAKERLSLNWVTGTRDVPGNSVDRFDGFGHARNSLNYYRAAGFRHTWSEWPDDDHDSITEQFGRYVGRVLDDAASEK
;
A
#
# COMPACT_ATOMS: atom_id res chain seq x y z
N LEU A 1 -1.83 -17.38 -3.27
CA LEU A 1 -0.59 -17.22 -4.06
C LEU A 1 -0.11 -18.55 -4.65
N ASP A 2 -0.15 -19.65 -3.91
CA ASP A 2 0.35 -20.96 -4.36
C ASP A 2 -0.35 -21.45 -5.64
N TYR A 3 -1.68 -21.25 -5.73
CA TYR A 3 -2.43 -21.58 -6.94
C TYR A 3 -1.94 -20.77 -8.16
N VAL A 4 -1.77 -19.46 -7.99
CA VAL A 4 -1.33 -18.57 -9.08
C VAL A 4 0.10 -18.89 -9.51
N ALA A 5 0.97 -19.24 -8.57
CA ALA A 5 2.33 -19.67 -8.87
C ALA A 5 2.37 -20.95 -9.69
N VAL A 6 1.60 -21.97 -9.27
CA VAL A 6 1.58 -23.30 -9.89
C VAL A 6 0.87 -23.28 -11.25
N GLU A 7 -0.34 -22.71 -11.30
CA GLU A 7 -1.19 -22.78 -12.49
C GLU A 7 -0.87 -21.72 -13.55
N CYS A 8 -0.34 -20.56 -13.12
CA CYS A 8 -0.05 -19.43 -14.02
C CYS A 8 1.44 -19.18 -14.23
N GLY A 9 2.32 -19.92 -13.56
CA GLY A 9 3.77 -19.71 -13.62
C GLY A 9 4.21 -18.33 -13.10
N ALA A 10 3.44 -17.73 -12.18
CA ALA A 10 3.74 -16.40 -11.66
C ALA A 10 4.97 -16.43 -10.76
N ASN A 11 5.80 -15.40 -10.90
CA ASN A 11 6.93 -15.18 -9.99
C ASN A 11 6.43 -14.71 -8.63
N THR A 12 6.58 -15.52 -7.60
CA THR A 12 6.18 -15.21 -6.22
C THR A 12 7.30 -14.62 -5.37
N GLU A 13 8.49 -14.41 -5.92
CA GLU A 13 9.60 -13.73 -5.23
C GLU A 13 9.33 -12.24 -5.04
N ARG A 14 8.51 -11.65 -5.92
CA ARG A 14 8.09 -10.25 -5.86
C ARG A 14 6.61 -10.13 -6.17
N VAL A 15 5.79 -9.96 -5.15
CA VAL A 15 4.35 -9.80 -5.29
C VAL A 15 3.94 -8.41 -4.85
N TRP A 16 3.19 -7.74 -5.70
CA TRP A 16 2.67 -6.40 -5.45
C TRP A 16 1.15 -6.43 -5.34
N PHE A 17 0.64 -5.87 -4.25
CA PHE A 17 -0.78 -5.67 -4.05
C PHE A 17 -1.11 -4.21 -4.35
N VAL A 18 -2.06 -4.00 -5.27
CA VAL A 18 -2.51 -2.67 -5.63
C VAL A 18 -3.95 -2.50 -5.15
N GLY A 19 -4.20 -1.46 -4.39
CA GLY A 19 -5.52 -1.14 -3.86
C GLY A 19 -5.96 0.27 -4.19
N TYR A 20 -7.28 0.48 -4.23
CA TYR A 20 -7.90 1.78 -4.33
C TYR A 20 -9.07 1.86 -3.34
N SER A 21 -9.21 3.00 -2.64
CA SER A 21 -10.32 3.26 -1.71
C SER A 21 -10.50 2.11 -0.70
N GLY A 22 -11.65 1.46 -0.66
CA GLY A 22 -11.91 0.28 0.17
C GLY A 22 -10.91 -0.88 -0.01
N GLY A 23 -10.37 -1.04 -1.22
CA GLY A 23 -9.30 -2.01 -1.49
C GLY A 23 -7.99 -1.64 -0.80
N SER A 24 -7.66 -0.34 -0.74
CA SER A 24 -6.52 0.17 0.02
C SER A 24 -6.70 -0.07 1.53
N GLU A 25 -7.89 0.22 2.06
CA GLU A 25 -8.24 -0.04 3.46
C GLU A 25 -8.08 -1.52 3.81
N PHE A 26 -8.63 -2.41 2.97
CA PHE A 26 -8.49 -3.85 3.17
C PHE A 26 -7.04 -4.31 3.19
N ILE A 27 -6.22 -3.84 2.25
CA ILE A 27 -4.81 -4.24 2.16
C ILE A 27 -4.05 -3.76 3.39
N SER A 28 -4.13 -2.49 3.74
CA SER A 28 -3.32 -1.91 4.82
C SER A 28 -3.73 -2.33 6.22
N GLN A 29 -5.02 -2.53 6.45
CA GLN A 29 -5.54 -2.83 7.79
C GLN A 29 -5.59 -4.33 8.11
N TRP A 30 -5.87 -5.16 7.10
CA TRP A 30 -6.21 -6.57 7.32
C TRP A 30 -5.28 -7.53 6.59
N PHE A 31 -5.16 -7.37 5.27
CA PHE A 31 -4.45 -8.34 4.45
C PHE A 31 -2.94 -8.29 4.68
N PHE A 32 -2.32 -7.13 4.57
CA PHE A 32 -0.87 -7.01 4.72
C PHE A 32 -0.38 -7.39 6.12
N PRO A 33 -1.01 -6.95 7.23
CA PRO A 33 -0.63 -7.43 8.56
C PRO A 33 -0.67 -8.95 8.71
N ALA A 34 -1.62 -9.62 8.06
CA ALA A 34 -1.76 -11.07 8.15
C ALA A 34 -0.76 -11.85 7.29
N TYR A 35 -0.27 -11.25 6.18
CA TYR A 35 0.50 -11.98 5.17
C TYR A 35 1.92 -11.47 4.93
N ALA A 36 2.32 -10.34 5.47
CA ALA A 36 3.64 -9.72 5.23
C ALA A 36 4.81 -10.70 5.46
N GLU A 37 4.74 -11.51 6.51
CA GLU A 37 5.79 -12.50 6.84
C GLU A 37 5.94 -13.60 5.78
N ARG A 38 4.91 -13.84 4.99
CA ARG A 38 4.88 -14.87 3.93
C ARG A 38 5.29 -14.32 2.56
N MET A 39 5.47 -13.01 2.44
CA MET A 39 5.89 -12.37 1.20
C MET A 39 7.41 -12.41 1.09
N ALA A 40 7.93 -12.98 0.02
CA ALA A 40 9.38 -13.03 -0.24
C ALA A 40 9.94 -11.65 -0.66
N GLY A 41 9.11 -10.80 -1.28
CA GLY A 41 9.46 -9.46 -1.70
C GLY A 41 8.25 -8.77 -2.38
N GLY A 42 8.45 -7.56 -2.85
CA GLY A 42 7.38 -6.71 -3.36
C GLY A 42 6.79 -5.84 -2.25
N GLY A 43 5.49 -5.76 -2.16
CA GLY A 43 4.81 -4.94 -1.16
C GLY A 43 3.42 -4.50 -1.59
N PHE A 44 3.07 -3.25 -1.29
CA PHE A 44 1.81 -2.69 -1.75
C PHE A 44 1.93 -1.29 -2.36
N ILE A 45 0.94 -0.95 -3.19
CA ILE A 45 0.72 0.39 -3.73
C ILE A 45 -0.75 0.75 -3.46
N LEU A 46 -0.98 1.74 -2.62
CA LEU A 46 -2.32 2.14 -2.18
C LEU A 46 -2.71 3.49 -2.72
N PHE A 47 -3.89 3.56 -3.30
CA PHE A 47 -4.47 4.78 -3.84
C PHE A 47 -5.72 5.18 -3.06
N GLY A 48 -5.87 6.47 -2.80
CA GLY A 48 -7.08 7.04 -2.24
C GLY A 48 -7.50 6.44 -0.90
N GLY A 49 -6.55 6.28 0.04
CA GLY A 49 -6.82 5.74 1.36
C GLY A 49 -5.80 4.72 1.85
N GLY A 50 -6.26 3.79 2.66
CA GLY A 50 -5.45 2.75 3.30
C GLY A 50 -5.03 3.17 4.70
N ASP A 51 -5.90 2.97 5.70
CA ASP A 51 -5.66 3.36 7.09
C ASP A 51 -4.74 2.38 7.82
N ALA A 52 -4.30 2.76 9.00
CA ALA A 52 -3.54 1.90 9.89
C ALA A 52 -4.41 0.73 10.41
N PRO A 53 -3.80 -0.43 10.75
CA PRO A 53 -4.51 -1.50 11.45
C PRO A 53 -5.16 -1.00 12.74
N GLU A 54 -6.41 -1.38 12.99
CA GLU A 54 -7.18 -0.91 14.15
C GLU A 54 -6.74 -1.55 15.46
N GLU A 55 -6.16 -2.75 15.43
CA GLU A 55 -5.79 -3.47 16.65
C GLU A 55 -4.40 -3.07 17.15
N GLU A 56 -4.33 -2.64 18.40
CA GLU A 56 -3.06 -2.55 19.13
C GLU A 56 -2.41 -3.93 19.17
N GLY A 57 -1.27 -4.06 18.54
CA GLY A 57 -0.56 -5.33 18.43
C GLY A 57 -0.81 -6.08 17.12
N ALA A 58 -1.42 -5.44 16.13
CA ALA A 58 -1.45 -5.95 14.78
C ALA A 58 -0.03 -6.33 14.35
N ALA A 59 0.21 -7.62 14.29
CA ALA A 59 1.39 -8.36 13.91
C ALA A 59 2.74 -7.70 14.27
N ALA A 60 3.48 -8.32 15.16
CA ALA A 60 4.90 -8.01 15.30
C ALA A 60 5.62 -8.41 13.99
N PHE A 61 5.83 -7.45 13.10
CA PHE A 61 6.58 -7.67 11.87
C PHE A 61 8.04 -8.00 12.19
N SER A 62 8.59 -9.02 11.54
CA SER A 62 10.01 -9.36 11.68
C SER A 62 10.91 -8.25 11.11
N GLY A 63 12.16 -8.20 11.55
CA GLY A 63 13.17 -7.30 10.98
C GLY A 63 13.35 -7.53 9.48
N ASP A 64 13.29 -8.77 9.06
CA ASP A 64 13.44 -9.17 7.66
C ASP A 64 12.28 -8.67 6.77
N ALA A 65 11.03 -8.79 7.22
CA ALA A 65 9.87 -8.22 6.50
C ALA A 65 9.99 -6.70 6.35
N LYS A 66 10.47 -6.01 7.38
CA LYS A 66 10.66 -4.55 7.38
C LYS A 66 11.76 -4.08 6.42
N GLU A 67 12.73 -4.93 6.13
CA GLU A 67 13.83 -4.64 5.20
C GLU A 67 13.47 -4.96 3.75
N ARG A 68 12.72 -6.03 3.48
CA ARG A 68 12.49 -6.51 2.12
C ARG A 68 11.22 -5.99 1.45
N LEU A 69 10.24 -5.48 2.24
CA LEU A 69 8.95 -5.07 1.70
C LEU A 69 8.86 -3.56 1.49
N SER A 70 8.30 -3.16 0.37
CA SER A 70 8.12 -1.76 -0.02
C SER A 70 6.66 -1.35 0.08
N LEU A 71 6.40 -0.27 0.80
CA LEU A 71 5.06 0.22 1.11
C LEU A 71 4.87 1.61 0.50
N ASN A 72 3.86 1.74 -0.37
CA ASN A 72 3.70 2.93 -1.19
C ASN A 72 2.27 3.48 -1.08
N TRP A 73 2.13 4.78 -0.84
CA TRP A 73 0.85 5.50 -0.76
C TRP A 73 0.81 6.63 -1.77
N VAL A 74 -0.28 6.67 -2.54
CA VAL A 74 -0.57 7.74 -3.50
C VAL A 74 -2.00 8.21 -3.27
N THR A 75 -2.16 9.35 -2.61
CA THR A 75 -3.49 9.86 -2.29
C THR A 75 -3.55 11.36 -2.51
N GLY A 76 -4.60 11.83 -3.14
CA GLY A 76 -4.79 13.24 -3.43
C GLY A 76 -4.95 14.08 -2.17
N THR A 77 -4.38 15.27 -2.16
CA THR A 77 -4.52 16.22 -1.02
C THR A 77 -5.94 16.72 -0.84
N ARG A 78 -6.79 16.60 -1.88
CA ARG A 78 -8.20 16.97 -1.85
C ARG A 78 -9.15 15.79 -1.56
N ASP A 79 -8.58 14.60 -1.29
CA ASP A 79 -9.34 13.41 -0.85
C ASP A 79 -9.64 13.49 0.65
N VAL A 80 -10.51 14.42 1.00
CA VAL A 80 -10.89 14.80 2.36
C VAL A 80 -12.39 14.79 2.53
N PRO A 81 -12.93 14.70 3.77
CA PRO A 81 -14.37 14.56 4.02
C PRO A 81 -15.26 15.60 3.36
N GLY A 82 -14.75 16.82 3.15
CA GLY A 82 -15.51 17.90 2.49
C GLY A 82 -15.72 17.71 0.99
N ASN A 83 -14.91 16.86 0.35
CA ASN A 83 -14.94 16.56 -1.09
C ASN A 83 -15.42 15.15 -1.41
N SER A 84 -15.76 14.35 -0.39
CA SER A 84 -16.23 12.99 -0.53
C SER A 84 -17.73 12.87 -0.27
N VAL A 85 -18.42 12.05 -1.07
CA VAL A 85 -19.86 11.82 -0.93
C VAL A 85 -20.21 11.22 0.44
N ASP A 86 -19.35 10.33 0.94
CA ASP A 86 -19.54 9.61 2.21
C ASP A 86 -18.69 10.17 3.36
N ARG A 87 -18.18 11.39 3.21
CA ARG A 87 -17.27 12.04 4.16
C ARG A 87 -16.01 11.19 4.45
N PHE A 88 -15.60 10.36 3.49
CA PHE A 88 -14.41 9.58 3.57
C PHE A 88 -13.15 10.47 3.59
N ASP A 89 -12.20 10.15 4.45
CA ASP A 89 -10.94 10.88 4.61
C ASP A 89 -9.77 10.04 4.07
N GLY A 90 -9.71 9.88 2.76
CA GLY A 90 -8.65 9.09 2.13
C GLY A 90 -7.26 9.63 2.42
N PHE A 91 -7.11 10.95 2.42
CA PHE A 91 -5.84 11.60 2.71
C PHE A 91 -5.40 11.42 4.17
N GLY A 92 -6.32 11.60 5.12
CA GLY A 92 -6.05 11.34 6.54
C GLY A 92 -5.69 9.90 6.81
N HIS A 93 -6.44 8.94 6.26
CA HIS A 93 -6.20 7.51 6.38
C HIS A 93 -4.81 7.12 5.85
N ALA A 94 -4.47 7.54 4.63
CA ALA A 94 -3.17 7.25 4.04
C ALA A 94 -1.99 7.77 4.87
N ARG A 95 -2.10 8.99 5.40
CA ARG A 95 -1.08 9.56 6.29
C ARG A 95 -0.96 8.82 7.61
N ASN A 96 -2.08 8.42 8.20
CA ASN A 96 -2.11 7.66 9.44
C ASN A 96 -1.41 6.30 9.26
N SER A 97 -1.73 5.59 8.19
CA SER A 97 -1.11 4.33 7.82
C SER A 97 0.40 4.46 7.57
N LEU A 98 0.82 5.45 6.78
CA LEU A 98 2.24 5.73 6.54
C LEU A 98 3.01 5.93 7.86
N ASN A 99 2.45 6.72 8.78
CA ASN A 99 3.06 6.97 10.08
C ASN A 99 3.13 5.69 10.92
N TYR A 100 2.06 4.89 10.91
CA TYR A 100 2.03 3.61 11.61
C TYR A 100 3.15 2.66 11.13
N TYR A 101 3.25 2.43 9.82
CA TYR A 101 4.24 1.49 9.28
C TYR A 101 5.68 2.01 9.42
N ARG A 102 5.91 3.31 9.32
CA ARG A 102 7.21 3.91 9.65
C ARG A 102 7.58 3.72 11.11
N ALA A 103 6.65 3.96 12.03
CA ALA A 103 6.86 3.72 13.46
C ALA A 103 7.08 2.25 13.77
N ALA A 104 6.45 1.32 13.03
CA ALA A 104 6.70 -0.11 13.12
C ALA A 104 8.10 -0.51 12.62
N GLY A 105 8.81 0.37 11.90
CA GLY A 105 10.20 0.16 11.48
C GLY A 105 10.38 -0.29 10.03
N PHE A 106 9.34 -0.18 9.17
CA PHE A 106 9.51 -0.43 7.74
C PHE A 106 10.41 0.63 7.10
N ARG A 107 11.43 0.19 6.38
CA ARG A 107 12.47 1.07 5.81
C ARG A 107 12.15 1.59 4.43
N HIS A 108 11.47 0.79 3.62
CA HIS A 108 11.10 1.16 2.26
C HIS A 108 9.65 1.66 2.23
N THR A 109 9.46 2.90 2.68
CA THR A 109 8.17 3.57 2.65
C THR A 109 8.24 4.80 1.75
N TRP A 110 7.30 4.91 0.84
CA TRP A 110 7.21 6.04 -0.08
C TRP A 110 5.79 6.59 -0.12
N SER A 111 5.65 7.89 -0.31
CA SER A 111 4.35 8.54 -0.46
C SER A 111 4.40 9.67 -1.45
N GLU A 112 3.30 9.86 -2.16
CA GLU A 112 3.07 11.01 -3.01
C GLU A 112 1.66 11.56 -2.81
N TRP A 113 1.57 12.88 -2.76
CA TRP A 113 0.34 13.61 -2.43
C TRP A 113 0.01 14.60 -3.55
N PRO A 114 -0.48 14.13 -4.73
CA PRO A 114 -0.85 15.02 -5.82
C PRO A 114 -2.06 15.88 -5.47
N ASP A 115 -2.28 16.95 -6.22
CA ASP A 115 -3.47 17.79 -6.11
C ASP A 115 -4.66 17.13 -6.83
N ASP A 116 -5.08 15.98 -6.32
CA ASP A 116 -6.20 15.19 -6.80
C ASP A 116 -7.24 15.03 -5.68
N ASP A 117 -8.46 14.68 -6.05
CA ASP A 117 -9.49 14.18 -5.15
C ASP A 117 -9.60 12.65 -5.25
N HIS A 118 -10.63 12.09 -4.59
CA HIS A 118 -10.83 10.65 -4.54
C HIS A 118 -10.99 10.02 -5.93
N ASP A 119 -11.70 10.69 -6.83
CA ASP A 119 -12.00 10.16 -8.16
C ASP A 119 -10.86 10.43 -9.15
N SER A 120 -10.33 11.66 -9.19
CA SER A 120 -9.31 12.06 -10.16
C SER A 120 -7.99 11.31 -10.01
N ILE A 121 -7.65 10.83 -8.80
CA ILE A 121 -6.46 10.02 -8.57
C ILE A 121 -6.44 8.73 -9.44
N THR A 122 -7.61 8.23 -9.86
CA THR A 122 -7.71 7.03 -10.69
C THR A 122 -7.04 7.19 -12.05
N GLU A 123 -6.98 8.41 -12.58
CA GLU A 123 -6.30 8.74 -13.83
C GLU A 123 -4.77 8.57 -13.76
N GLN A 124 -4.23 8.53 -12.54
CA GLN A 124 -2.81 8.44 -12.26
C GLN A 124 -2.30 7.01 -12.02
N PHE A 125 -3.17 6.01 -11.91
CA PHE A 125 -2.81 4.66 -11.49
C PHE A 125 -1.65 4.07 -12.30
N GLY A 126 -1.76 4.06 -13.61
CA GLY A 126 -0.73 3.48 -14.47
C GLY A 126 0.64 4.12 -14.32
N ARG A 127 0.67 5.45 -14.15
CA ARG A 127 1.89 6.22 -13.94
C ARG A 127 2.61 5.81 -12.66
N TYR A 128 1.88 5.74 -11.55
CA TYR A 128 2.48 5.45 -10.24
C TYR A 128 2.83 3.98 -10.07
N VAL A 129 1.98 3.07 -10.55
CA VAL A 129 2.29 1.64 -10.55
C VAL A 129 3.55 1.38 -11.39
N GLY A 130 3.61 1.92 -12.61
CA GLY A 130 4.79 1.79 -13.47
C GLY A 130 6.06 2.26 -12.78
N ARG A 131 6.04 3.45 -12.17
CA ARG A 131 7.17 4.00 -11.44
C ARG A 131 7.66 3.08 -10.32
N VAL A 132 6.76 2.62 -9.45
CA VAL A 132 7.14 1.75 -8.32
C VAL A 132 7.75 0.44 -8.81
N LEU A 133 7.19 -0.15 -9.88
CA LEU A 133 7.73 -1.38 -10.45
C LEU A 133 9.08 -1.17 -11.13
N ASP A 134 9.29 -0.03 -11.80
CA ASP A 134 10.56 0.32 -12.45
C ASP A 134 11.65 0.58 -11.41
N ASP A 135 11.34 1.31 -10.33
CA ASP A 135 12.27 1.54 -9.21
C ASP A 135 12.69 0.22 -8.59
N ALA A 136 11.73 -0.67 -8.29
CA ALA A 136 12.00 -1.99 -7.74
C ALA A 136 12.81 -2.90 -8.68
N ALA A 137 12.70 -2.72 -9.98
CA ALA A 137 13.50 -3.46 -10.96
C ALA A 137 14.95 -2.96 -11.06
N SER A 138 15.18 -1.68 -10.70
CA SER A 138 16.50 -1.02 -10.80
C SER A 138 17.40 -1.30 -9.58
N GLU A 139 16.84 -1.79 -8.48
CA GLU A 139 17.56 -2.13 -7.23
C GLU A 139 18.26 -3.52 -7.26
N LYS A 140 18.49 -4.07 -8.45
CA LYS A 140 19.14 -5.37 -8.63
C LYS A 140 20.66 -5.25 -8.70
#